data_164e39e6e564c741228535fc849ad6f3
#
_entry.id   164e39e6e564c741228535fc849ad6f3
#
_cell.length_a   1.000
_cell.length_b   1.000
_cell.length_c   1.000
_cell.angle_alpha   90.00
_cell.angle_beta   90.00
_cell.angle_gamma   90.00
#
_symmetry.space_group_name_H-M   'P 1'
#
loop_
_entity.id
_entity.type
_entity.pdbx_description
1 polymer ?
#
loop_
_entity_poly.entity_id
_entity_poly.type
_entity_poly.pdbx_seq_one_letter_code
_entity_poly.pdbx_strand_id
1 'polypeptide(L)'
;ENRVQEAVEHWGNTESGHRSQYSDLKLHLIGPLQTNKAPEAVALFDVIETLDREKLARALSKEMTKQERHLPCFIQVNTGEEDQKSGISPQDIHAFYKFCTQDCGLNVTGLMCIPPVEDAPAMHFGLLSTLARELNLPHLSMGMSGDYKIALELGATHIRVGSAIFGERAA
;
A
#
# COMPACT_ATOMS: atom_id res chain seq x y z
N GLU A 1 -6.96 -0.59 -6.02
CA GLU A 1 -6.65 0.03 -7.33
C GLU A 1 -5.15 0.25 -7.50
N ASN A 2 -4.65 0.09 -8.74
CA ASN A 2 -3.24 0.28 -9.04
C ASN A 2 -2.90 1.72 -9.50
N ARG A 3 -3.84 2.42 -10.08
CA ARG A 3 -3.61 3.76 -10.65
C ARG A 3 -4.68 4.74 -10.21
N VAL A 4 -4.23 5.95 -9.87
CA VAL A 4 -5.14 7.01 -9.41
C VAL A 4 -6.13 7.40 -10.49
N GLN A 5 -5.71 7.50 -11.77
CA GLN A 5 -6.60 7.87 -12.86
C GLN A 5 -7.71 6.85 -13.09
N GLU A 6 -7.36 5.56 -13.14
CA GLU A 6 -8.34 4.47 -13.28
C GLU A 6 -9.32 4.48 -12.10
N ALA A 7 -8.80 4.71 -10.89
CA ALA A 7 -9.64 4.81 -9.70
C ALA A 7 -10.61 6.01 -9.75
N VAL A 8 -10.19 7.16 -10.28
CA VAL A 8 -11.06 8.33 -10.46
C VAL A 8 -12.17 8.01 -11.46
N GLU A 9 -11.88 7.31 -12.55
CA GLU A 9 -12.89 6.91 -13.56
C GLU A 9 -13.90 5.90 -12.98
N HIS A 10 -13.42 4.93 -12.19
CA HIS A 10 -14.27 3.88 -11.62
C HIS A 10 -15.08 4.34 -10.40
N TRP A 11 -14.51 5.19 -9.56
CA TRP A 11 -15.02 5.50 -8.21
C TRP A 11 -15.26 6.98 -7.94
N GLY A 12 -14.77 7.88 -8.82
CA GLY A 12 -14.78 9.33 -8.60
C GLY A 12 -16.11 10.02 -8.78
N ASN A 13 -17.09 9.40 -9.45
CA ASN A 13 -18.39 9.99 -9.72
C ASN A 13 -19.38 9.65 -8.59
N THR A 14 -19.59 10.61 -7.69
CA THR A 14 -20.34 10.41 -6.43
C THR A 14 -21.85 10.27 -6.60
N GLU A 15 -22.44 10.76 -7.70
CA GLU A 15 -23.90 10.73 -7.90
C GLU A 15 -24.43 9.43 -8.52
N SER A 16 -23.60 8.68 -9.23
CA SER A 16 -23.95 7.38 -9.82
C SER A 16 -22.90 6.30 -9.57
N GLY A 17 -21.88 6.59 -8.77
CA GLY A 17 -20.71 5.74 -8.57
C GLY A 17 -21.03 4.49 -7.76
N HIS A 18 -20.39 3.39 -8.13
CA HIS A 18 -20.50 2.10 -7.43
C HIS A 18 -20.20 2.21 -5.92
N ARG A 19 -19.41 3.21 -5.50
CA ARG A 19 -19.04 3.42 -4.09
C ARG A 19 -20.25 3.78 -3.19
N SER A 20 -21.25 4.50 -3.70
CA SER A 20 -22.46 4.83 -2.94
C SER A 20 -23.36 3.64 -2.65
N GLN A 21 -23.20 2.55 -3.40
CA GLN A 21 -23.96 1.32 -3.23
C GLN A 21 -23.37 0.38 -2.14
N TYR A 22 -22.11 0.62 -1.73
CA TYR A 22 -21.38 -0.24 -0.81
C TYR A 22 -20.77 0.60 0.33
N SER A 23 -21.52 0.81 1.40
CA SER A 23 -21.10 1.64 2.55
C SER A 23 -19.81 1.18 3.24
N ASP A 24 -19.53 -0.12 3.18
CA ASP A 24 -18.41 -0.73 3.88
C ASP A 24 -17.15 -0.88 3.01
N LEU A 25 -17.25 -0.48 1.72
CA LEU A 25 -16.14 -0.57 0.80
C LEU A 25 -15.05 0.46 1.16
N LYS A 26 -13.81 -0.03 1.33
CA LYS A 26 -12.60 0.79 1.50
C LYS A 26 -11.76 0.72 0.24
N LEU A 27 -11.38 1.87 -0.28
CA LEU A 27 -10.57 1.96 -1.50
C LEU A 27 -9.10 2.09 -1.13
N HIS A 28 -8.30 1.08 -1.46
CA HIS A 28 -6.87 1.03 -1.21
C HIS A 28 -6.09 1.33 -2.50
N LEU A 29 -5.10 2.22 -2.42
CA LEU A 29 -4.10 2.39 -3.47
C LEU A 29 -2.95 1.42 -3.22
N ILE A 30 -2.78 0.45 -4.11
CA ILE A 30 -1.77 -0.61 -4.03
C ILE A 30 -0.69 -0.52 -5.13
N GLY A 31 -0.80 0.42 -6.04
CA GLY A 31 0.20 0.67 -7.08
C GLY A 31 1.01 1.95 -6.83
N PRO A 32 2.11 2.15 -7.58
CA PRO A 32 3.03 3.26 -7.33
C PRO A 32 2.36 4.62 -7.49
N LEU A 33 2.57 5.49 -6.49
CA LEU A 33 2.00 6.83 -6.46
C LEU A 33 3.03 7.89 -6.89
N GLN A 34 2.73 8.58 -7.99
CA GLN A 34 3.47 9.76 -8.37
C GLN A 34 3.17 10.91 -7.40
N THR A 35 4.20 11.65 -7.01
CA THR A 35 4.08 12.73 -6.01
C THR A 35 3.08 13.82 -6.41
N ASN A 36 3.01 14.14 -7.71
CA ASN A 36 2.05 15.13 -8.25
C ASN A 36 0.60 14.63 -8.26
N LYS A 37 0.35 13.34 -7.99
CA LYS A 37 -0.98 12.75 -7.86
C LYS A 37 -1.42 12.55 -6.40
N ALA A 38 -0.62 13.02 -5.45
CA ALA A 38 -0.99 12.99 -4.04
C ALA A 38 -2.32 13.70 -3.74
N PRO A 39 -2.65 14.86 -4.36
CA PRO A 39 -3.94 15.51 -4.12
C PRO A 39 -5.15 14.64 -4.47
N GLU A 40 -5.15 14.04 -5.66
CA GLU A 40 -6.23 13.17 -6.11
C GLU A 40 -6.29 11.88 -5.30
N ALA A 41 -5.13 11.33 -4.95
CA ALA A 41 -5.06 10.12 -4.12
C ALA A 41 -5.64 10.36 -2.72
N VAL A 42 -5.26 11.45 -2.06
CA VAL A 42 -5.80 11.81 -0.74
C VAL A 42 -7.30 12.08 -0.79
N ALA A 43 -7.81 12.70 -1.86
CA ALA A 43 -9.24 12.95 -2.02
C ALA A 43 -10.08 11.67 -2.18
N LEU A 44 -9.55 10.67 -2.89
CA LEU A 44 -10.33 9.52 -3.34
C LEU A 44 -10.18 8.27 -2.46
N PHE A 45 -8.94 7.93 -2.06
CA PHE A 45 -8.65 6.68 -1.37
C PHE A 45 -8.93 6.74 0.13
N ASP A 46 -9.11 5.57 0.72
CA ASP A 46 -9.22 5.39 2.18
C ASP A 46 -7.91 4.92 2.80
N VAL A 47 -7.06 4.24 2.02
CA VAL A 47 -5.76 3.71 2.47
C VAL A 47 -4.72 3.86 1.35
N ILE A 48 -3.50 4.24 1.70
CA ILE A 48 -2.35 4.29 0.79
C ILE A 48 -1.34 3.22 1.21
N GLU A 49 -1.10 2.21 0.35
CA GLU A 49 -0.22 1.08 0.69
C GLU A 49 1.19 1.18 0.06
N THR A 50 1.48 2.26 -0.63
CA THR A 50 2.69 2.40 -1.47
C THR A 50 3.58 3.56 -1.05
N LEU A 51 3.69 3.78 0.26
CA LEU A 51 4.58 4.79 0.82
C LEU A 51 6.03 4.25 0.78
N ASP A 52 6.83 4.76 -0.16
CA ASP A 52 8.11 4.16 -0.53
C ASP A 52 9.31 5.14 -0.56
N ARG A 53 9.11 6.42 -0.24
CA ARG A 53 10.17 7.44 -0.26
C ARG A 53 9.78 8.73 0.46
N GLU A 54 10.76 9.47 0.95
CA GLU A 54 10.55 10.72 1.70
C GLU A 54 9.76 11.78 0.92
N LYS A 55 10.06 11.96 -0.37
CA LYS A 55 9.37 12.95 -1.22
C LYS A 55 7.86 12.67 -1.27
N LEU A 56 7.45 11.41 -1.31
CA LEU A 56 6.04 11.03 -1.29
C LEU A 56 5.43 11.24 0.10
N ALA A 57 6.14 10.87 1.16
CA ALA A 57 5.69 11.08 2.54
C ALA A 57 5.39 12.56 2.82
N ARG A 58 6.30 13.47 2.43
CA ARG A 58 6.08 14.91 2.56
C ARG A 58 4.88 15.41 1.76
N ALA A 59 4.70 14.91 0.52
CA ALA A 59 3.57 15.30 -0.32
C ALA A 59 2.24 14.83 0.25
N LEU A 60 2.17 13.58 0.73
CA LEU A 60 0.98 13.03 1.38
C LEU A 60 0.63 13.80 2.66
N SER A 61 1.62 14.05 3.53
CA SER A 61 1.43 14.82 4.75
C SER A 61 0.84 16.21 4.47
N LYS A 62 1.44 16.93 3.50
CA LYS A 62 0.95 18.25 3.07
C LYS A 62 -0.50 18.21 2.58
N GLU A 63 -0.83 17.25 1.70
CA GLU A 63 -2.17 17.17 1.14
C GLU A 63 -3.20 16.64 2.14
N MET A 64 -2.83 15.72 3.02
CA MET A 64 -3.71 15.26 4.11
C MET A 64 -4.08 16.40 5.06
N THR A 65 -3.10 17.25 5.43
CA THR A 65 -3.34 18.44 6.24
C THR A 65 -4.25 19.44 5.52
N LYS A 66 -3.97 19.71 4.24
CA LYS A 66 -4.74 20.66 3.43
C LYS A 66 -6.20 20.23 3.23
N GLN A 67 -6.44 18.92 3.08
CA GLN A 67 -7.78 18.36 2.84
C GLN A 67 -8.48 17.90 4.13
N GLU A 68 -7.83 18.06 5.27
CA GLU A 68 -8.31 17.61 6.60
C GLU A 68 -8.65 16.10 6.61
N ARG A 69 -7.87 15.29 5.86
CA ARG A 69 -8.04 13.85 5.75
C ARG A 69 -6.78 13.13 6.22
N HIS A 70 -6.90 12.29 7.23
CA HIS A 70 -5.79 11.50 7.79
C HIS A 70 -5.94 10.02 7.43
N LEU A 71 -5.39 9.64 6.27
CA LEU A 71 -5.48 8.27 5.77
C LEU A 71 -4.46 7.35 6.45
N PRO A 72 -4.83 6.11 6.79
CA PRO A 72 -3.87 5.07 7.11
C PRO A 72 -2.91 4.84 5.93
N CYS A 73 -1.63 4.68 6.25
CA CYS A 73 -0.59 4.38 5.28
C CYS A 73 0.11 3.07 5.62
N PHE A 74 0.52 2.33 4.59
CA PHE A 74 1.46 1.22 4.71
C PHE A 74 2.77 1.63 4.04
N ILE A 75 3.89 1.31 4.66
CA ILE A 75 5.19 1.46 4.02
C ILE A 75 5.43 0.25 3.12
N GLN A 76 5.71 0.52 1.84
CA GLN A 76 6.13 -0.52 0.92
C GLN A 76 7.60 -0.83 1.13
N VAL A 77 7.90 -2.11 1.39
CA VAL A 77 9.26 -2.62 1.59
C VAL A 77 9.71 -3.38 0.36
N ASN A 78 10.89 -3.05 -0.15
CA ASN A 78 11.58 -3.79 -1.21
C ASN A 78 12.32 -4.98 -0.61
N THR A 79 11.61 -6.04 -0.32
CA THR A 79 12.16 -7.23 0.35
C THR A 79 13.14 -8.03 -0.50
N GLY A 80 13.16 -7.82 -1.81
CA GLY A 80 14.11 -8.45 -2.72
C GLY A 80 15.36 -7.61 -2.99
N GLU A 81 15.41 -6.38 -2.46
CA GLU A 81 16.51 -5.41 -2.66
C GLU A 81 16.88 -5.20 -4.14
N GLU A 82 15.84 -5.21 -5.02
CA GLU A 82 15.99 -5.02 -6.46
C GLU A 82 16.01 -3.50 -6.77
N ASP A 83 17.09 -2.99 -7.35
CA ASP A 83 17.29 -1.55 -7.61
C ASP A 83 16.16 -0.88 -8.42
N GLN A 84 15.49 -1.63 -9.31
CA GLN A 84 14.42 -1.12 -10.17
C GLN A 84 13.03 -1.19 -9.55
N LYS A 85 12.86 -1.81 -8.38
CA LYS A 85 11.55 -1.94 -7.72
C LYS A 85 11.31 -0.86 -6.68
N SER A 86 10.04 -0.47 -6.57
CA SER A 86 9.58 0.45 -5.52
C SER A 86 9.65 -0.21 -4.15
N GLY A 87 9.84 0.61 -3.13
CA GLY A 87 9.89 0.20 -1.73
C GLY A 87 11.16 0.65 -1.03
N ILE A 88 11.08 0.77 0.28
CA ILE A 88 12.23 1.06 1.15
C ILE A 88 13.02 -0.23 1.36
N SER A 89 14.35 -0.12 1.38
CA SER A 89 15.23 -1.23 1.78
C SER A 89 14.86 -1.70 3.21
N PRO A 90 14.89 -3.03 3.48
CA PRO A 90 14.70 -3.55 4.83
C PRO A 90 15.61 -2.90 5.88
N GLN A 91 16.82 -2.50 5.49
CA GLN A 91 17.80 -1.85 6.38
C GLN A 91 17.40 -0.43 6.79
N ASP A 92 16.65 0.28 5.93
CA ASP A 92 16.27 1.68 6.14
C ASP A 92 14.87 1.82 6.78
N ILE A 93 14.16 0.73 7.01
CA ILE A 93 12.75 0.74 7.43
C ILE A 93 12.51 1.50 8.73
N HIS A 94 13.37 1.32 9.73
CA HIS A 94 13.24 1.98 11.04
C HIS A 94 13.41 3.49 10.92
N ALA A 95 14.41 3.94 10.17
CA ALA A 95 14.66 5.37 9.94
C ALA A 95 13.50 6.00 9.15
N PHE A 96 13.03 5.31 8.11
CA PHE A 96 11.93 5.81 7.30
C PHE A 96 10.59 5.81 8.04
N TYR A 97 10.30 4.80 8.85
CA TYR A 97 9.13 4.77 9.72
C TYR A 97 9.12 5.96 10.69
N LYS A 98 10.25 6.22 11.35
CA LYS A 98 10.40 7.37 12.24
C LYS A 98 10.17 8.69 11.50
N PHE A 99 10.77 8.85 10.34
CA PHE A 99 10.56 10.01 9.48
C PHE A 99 9.08 10.19 9.11
N CYS A 100 8.39 9.14 8.67
CA CYS A 100 6.98 9.21 8.30
C CYS A 100 6.08 9.61 9.48
N THR A 101 6.33 9.03 10.66
CA THR A 101 5.46 9.24 11.83
C THR A 101 5.80 10.51 12.60
N GLN A 102 7.08 10.83 12.82
CA GLN A 102 7.49 11.96 13.65
C GLN A 102 7.66 13.25 12.86
N ASP A 103 8.30 13.19 11.67
CA ASP A 103 8.57 14.40 10.88
C ASP A 103 7.43 14.76 9.94
N CYS A 104 6.71 13.75 9.40
CA CYS A 104 5.59 13.95 8.49
C CYS A 104 4.22 13.82 9.18
N GLY A 105 4.11 13.30 10.38
CA GLY A 105 2.85 13.11 11.09
C GLY A 105 1.88 12.13 10.42
N LEU A 106 2.39 11.20 9.61
CA LEU A 106 1.58 10.21 8.91
C LEU A 106 1.14 9.08 9.84
N ASN A 107 -0.08 8.61 9.65
CA ASN A 107 -0.63 7.45 10.35
C ASN A 107 -0.16 6.15 9.65
N VAL A 108 1.05 5.68 9.97
CA VAL A 108 1.56 4.40 9.45
C VAL A 108 0.99 3.26 10.28
N THR A 109 0.20 2.39 9.65
CA THR A 109 -0.52 1.29 10.31
C THR A 109 -0.03 -0.10 9.91
N GLY A 110 0.82 -0.22 8.89
CA GLY A 110 1.29 -1.52 8.41
C GLY A 110 2.44 -1.43 7.42
N LEU A 111 2.88 -2.61 6.99
CA LEU A 111 3.87 -2.79 5.94
C LEU A 111 3.25 -3.53 4.74
N MET A 112 3.78 -3.27 3.55
CA MET A 112 3.39 -3.93 2.31
C MET A 112 4.62 -4.41 1.56
N CYS A 113 4.55 -5.59 0.92
CA CYS A 113 5.56 -6.02 -0.05
C CYS A 113 4.94 -6.72 -1.26
N ILE A 114 5.72 -6.71 -2.34
CA ILE A 114 5.51 -7.52 -3.55
C ILE A 114 6.85 -8.25 -3.80
N PRO A 115 6.94 -9.54 -3.46
CA PRO A 115 8.17 -10.31 -3.64
C PRO A 115 8.65 -10.35 -5.10
N PRO A 116 9.94 -10.62 -5.36
CA PRO A 116 10.41 -11.03 -6.67
C PRO A 116 9.67 -12.29 -7.15
N VAL A 117 9.37 -12.35 -8.44
CA VAL A 117 8.59 -13.46 -9.03
C VAL A 117 9.37 -14.79 -8.97
N GLU A 118 10.70 -14.72 -9.10
CA GLU A 118 11.57 -15.88 -9.15
C GLU A 118 11.93 -16.44 -7.76
N ASP A 119 11.66 -15.68 -6.69
CA ASP A 119 12.03 -16.06 -5.34
C ASP A 119 10.91 -16.79 -4.61
N ALA A 120 11.28 -17.56 -3.58
CA ALA A 120 10.31 -18.19 -2.69
C ALA A 120 9.58 -17.13 -1.83
N PRO A 121 8.27 -16.91 -2.01
CA PRO A 121 7.56 -15.80 -1.37
C PRO A 121 7.56 -15.88 0.16
N ALA A 122 7.69 -17.10 0.73
CA ALA A 122 7.71 -17.30 2.18
C ALA A 122 8.85 -16.55 2.87
N MET A 123 10.03 -16.43 2.23
CA MET A 123 11.16 -15.70 2.80
C MET A 123 10.84 -14.21 2.94
N HIS A 124 10.25 -13.62 1.91
CA HIS A 124 9.87 -12.20 1.87
C HIS A 124 8.73 -11.88 2.84
N PHE A 125 7.73 -12.75 2.92
CA PHE A 125 6.62 -12.60 3.86
C PHE A 125 7.09 -12.75 5.32
N GLY A 126 8.00 -13.69 5.59
CA GLY A 126 8.62 -13.85 6.90
C GLY A 126 9.44 -12.64 7.32
N LEU A 127 10.22 -12.07 6.37
CA LEU A 127 10.96 -10.83 6.61
C LEU A 127 10.01 -9.67 6.92
N LEU A 128 8.97 -9.46 6.10
CA LEU A 128 7.98 -8.39 6.32
C LEU A 128 7.29 -8.52 7.68
N SER A 129 6.92 -9.74 8.06
CA SER A 129 6.29 -10.03 9.35
C SER A 129 7.23 -9.71 10.53
N THR A 130 8.52 -9.98 10.38
CA THR A 130 9.53 -9.65 11.39
C THR A 130 9.68 -8.14 11.55
N LEU A 131 9.83 -7.40 10.46
CA LEU A 131 9.95 -5.95 10.46
C LEU A 131 8.70 -5.26 11.06
N ALA A 132 7.50 -5.73 10.71
CA ALA A 132 6.27 -5.19 11.27
C ALA A 132 6.18 -5.40 12.79
N ARG A 133 6.60 -6.56 13.29
CA ARG A 133 6.65 -6.84 14.74
C ARG A 133 7.65 -5.95 15.46
N GLU A 134 8.82 -5.70 14.88
CA GLU A 134 9.83 -4.78 15.43
C GLU A 134 9.30 -3.35 15.55
N LEU A 135 8.47 -2.92 14.59
CA LEU A 135 7.83 -1.60 14.57
C LEU A 135 6.50 -1.55 15.32
N ASN A 136 6.04 -2.67 15.91
CA ASN A 136 4.72 -2.81 16.54
C ASN A 136 3.56 -2.43 15.59
N LEU A 137 3.66 -2.80 14.32
CA LEU A 137 2.65 -2.54 13.31
C LEU A 137 1.71 -3.74 13.15
N PRO A 138 0.37 -3.55 13.27
CA PRO A 138 -0.58 -4.66 13.28
C PRO A 138 -0.92 -5.21 11.89
N HIS A 139 -0.64 -4.47 10.82
CA HIS A 139 -1.13 -4.83 9.50
C HIS A 139 -0.02 -5.20 8.52
N LEU A 140 -0.29 -6.28 7.75
CA LEU A 140 0.59 -6.83 6.71
C LEU A 140 -0.20 -6.98 5.41
N SER A 141 0.15 -6.18 4.39
CA SER A 141 -0.38 -6.32 3.04
C SER A 141 0.62 -7.09 2.19
N MET A 142 0.34 -8.37 2.00
CA MET A 142 1.19 -9.30 1.23
C MET A 142 0.36 -10.45 0.71
N GLY A 143 0.80 -11.09 -0.37
CA GLY A 143 0.10 -12.17 -1.03
C GLY A 143 -0.84 -11.68 -2.15
N MET A 144 -0.68 -12.29 -3.30
CA MET A 144 -1.50 -12.11 -4.50
C MET A 144 -2.13 -13.43 -4.93
N SER A 145 -2.82 -13.47 -6.06
CA SER A 145 -3.56 -14.66 -6.54
C SER A 145 -2.74 -15.96 -6.54
N GLY A 146 -1.41 -15.88 -6.75
CA GLY A 146 -0.54 -17.05 -6.81
C GLY A 146 0.00 -17.53 -5.46
N ASP A 147 0.09 -16.66 -4.46
CA ASP A 147 0.83 -16.93 -3.22
C ASP A 147 0.11 -16.52 -1.92
N TYR A 148 -1.15 -16.05 -2.00
CA TYR A 148 -1.90 -15.56 -0.84
C TYR A 148 -2.06 -16.60 0.28
N LYS A 149 -2.06 -17.90 -0.05
CA LYS A 149 -2.16 -18.96 0.97
C LYS A 149 -0.94 -18.98 1.88
N ILE A 150 0.25 -18.86 1.28
CA ILE A 150 1.52 -18.75 2.02
C ILE A 150 1.54 -17.47 2.86
N ALA A 151 1.05 -16.36 2.28
CA ALA A 151 0.96 -15.09 3.00
C ALA A 151 0.07 -15.18 4.25
N LEU A 152 -1.08 -15.86 4.16
CA LEU A 152 -1.98 -16.07 5.31
C LEU A 152 -1.31 -16.87 6.42
N GLU A 153 -0.57 -17.93 6.09
CA GLU A 153 0.19 -18.72 7.08
C GLU A 153 1.27 -17.90 7.79
N LEU A 154 1.78 -16.85 7.13
CA LEU A 154 2.81 -15.93 7.67
C LEU A 154 2.24 -14.63 8.24
N GLY A 155 0.91 -14.56 8.45
CA GLY A 155 0.26 -13.50 9.20
C GLY A 155 -0.26 -12.34 8.35
N ALA A 156 -0.47 -12.52 7.03
CA ALA A 156 -1.10 -11.48 6.22
C ALA A 156 -2.46 -11.08 6.77
N THR A 157 -2.67 -9.78 6.93
CA THR A 157 -3.96 -9.18 7.30
C THR A 157 -4.72 -8.67 6.09
N HIS A 158 -4.00 -8.39 5.00
CA HIS A 158 -4.52 -7.93 3.71
C HIS A 158 -3.88 -8.75 2.59
N ILE A 159 -4.71 -9.34 1.75
CA ILE A 159 -4.29 -10.04 0.52
C ILE A 159 -4.86 -9.30 -0.70
N ARG A 160 -4.16 -9.37 -1.83
CA ARG A 160 -4.54 -8.65 -3.05
C ARG A 160 -4.88 -9.62 -4.18
N VAL A 161 -6.13 -10.05 -4.20
CA VAL A 161 -6.60 -11.08 -5.13
C VAL A 161 -7.38 -10.43 -6.27
N GLY A 162 -6.89 -10.58 -7.48
CA GLY A 162 -7.52 -10.07 -8.70
C GLY A 162 -7.84 -11.20 -9.68
N SER A 163 -6.85 -11.76 -10.35
CA SER A 163 -7.05 -12.76 -11.42
C SER A 163 -7.75 -14.04 -10.95
N ALA A 164 -7.60 -14.44 -9.69
CA ALA A 164 -8.31 -15.60 -9.14
C ALA A 164 -9.83 -15.35 -8.94
N ILE A 165 -10.29 -14.08 -8.96
CA ILE A 165 -11.71 -13.72 -8.83
C ILE A 165 -12.28 -13.29 -10.18
N PHE A 166 -11.56 -12.42 -10.91
CA PHE A 166 -12.05 -11.75 -12.12
C PHE A 166 -11.51 -12.38 -13.42
N GLY A 167 -10.68 -13.42 -13.34
CA GLY A 167 -9.99 -13.99 -14.49
C GLY A 167 -8.76 -13.19 -14.92
N GLU A 168 -8.09 -13.65 -15.98
CA GLU A 168 -6.95 -12.97 -16.56
C GLU A 168 -7.41 -11.69 -17.28
N ARG A 169 -6.60 -10.64 -17.23
CA ARG A 169 -6.87 -9.43 -18.00
C ARG A 169 -6.79 -9.75 -19.49
N ALA A 170 -7.81 -9.34 -20.25
CA ALA A 170 -7.70 -9.35 -21.69
C ALA A 170 -6.50 -8.48 -22.11
N ALA A 171 -5.64 -9.05 -22.97
CA ALA A 171 -4.43 -8.38 -23.46
C ALA A 171 -4.78 -7.19 -24.38
#